data_b85ca8b7bc9f5e8d3226a154c0935fd3
#
_entry.id   b85ca8b7bc9f5e8d3226a154c0935fd3
#
_cell.length_a   1.000
_cell.length_b   1.000
_cell.length_c   1.000
_cell.angle_alpha   90.00
_cell.angle_beta   90.00
_cell.angle_gamma   90.00
#
_symmetry.space_group_name_H-M   'P 1'
#
loop_
_entity.id
_entity.type
_entity.pdbx_description
1 polymer ?
#
loop_
_entity_poly.entity_id
_entity_poly.type
_entity_poly.pdbx_seq_one_letter_code
_entity_poly.pdbx_strand_id
1 'polypeptide(L)'
;MNTQARQFQLYIVRPTLEFMGVNYIGLAAERLLVGTMLTESGGRFIDQKQKDNDVLGPAVGLWQMERVTHDDNWENHLNHNVDLHQRISGLLSPWPPKFEQLAGNNFYSCAMARIKYYRVKEALPDADDLDGLAKYWKLYYNTPLGAGTVEDFMTKAKPIMNLTED
;
A
#
# COMPACT_ATOMS: atom_id res chain seq x y z
N MET A 1 -12.03 -8.38 -17.28
CA MET A 1 -11.05 -7.48 -16.62
C MET A 1 -11.66 -6.96 -15.33
N ASN A 2 -10.95 -7.01 -14.21
CA ASN A 2 -11.46 -6.39 -12.97
C ASN A 2 -11.27 -4.88 -13.08
N THR A 3 -12.35 -4.17 -13.31
CA THR A 3 -12.35 -2.70 -13.48
C THR A 3 -11.86 -1.95 -12.24
N GLN A 4 -12.12 -2.47 -11.02
CA GLN A 4 -11.64 -1.84 -9.78
C GLN A 4 -10.11 -1.85 -9.69
N ALA A 5 -9.48 -3.01 -9.86
CA ALA A 5 -8.02 -3.12 -9.80
C ALA A 5 -7.36 -2.21 -10.85
N ARG A 6 -7.89 -2.18 -12.08
CA ARG A 6 -7.37 -1.33 -13.16
C ARG A 6 -7.55 0.16 -12.87
N GLN A 7 -8.68 0.57 -12.31
CA GLN A 7 -8.90 1.97 -11.92
C GLN A 7 -7.92 2.40 -10.83
N PHE A 8 -7.71 1.59 -9.80
CA PHE A 8 -6.71 1.90 -8.77
C PHE A 8 -5.30 1.96 -9.35
N GLN A 9 -4.94 1.04 -10.24
CA GLN A 9 -3.65 1.10 -10.92
C GLN A 9 -3.46 2.44 -11.65
N LEU A 10 -4.40 2.81 -12.53
CA LEU A 10 -4.23 3.95 -13.44
C LEU A 10 -4.40 5.31 -12.75
N TYR A 11 -5.30 5.41 -11.78
CA TYR A 11 -5.67 6.72 -11.21
C TYR A 11 -5.07 6.99 -9.84
N ILE A 12 -4.55 5.98 -9.15
CA ILE A 12 -3.97 6.15 -7.83
C ILE A 12 -2.53 5.62 -7.77
N VAL A 13 -2.32 4.33 -8.06
CA VAL A 13 -1.02 3.70 -7.79
C VAL A 13 0.05 4.23 -8.73
N ARG A 14 -0.14 4.08 -10.03
CA ARG A 14 0.85 4.52 -11.03
C ARG A 14 1.21 6.00 -10.91
N PRO A 15 0.24 6.95 -10.87
CA PRO A 15 0.57 8.36 -10.68
C PRO A 15 1.31 8.66 -9.38
N THR A 16 1.00 7.92 -8.30
CA THR A 16 1.73 8.05 -7.03
C THR A 16 3.19 7.63 -7.19
N LEU A 17 3.44 6.46 -7.80
CA LEU A 17 4.81 5.95 -7.98
C LEU A 17 5.64 6.86 -8.89
N GLU A 18 5.06 7.36 -9.97
CA GLU A 18 5.69 8.34 -10.86
C GLU A 18 6.04 9.63 -10.12
N PHE A 19 5.13 10.13 -9.30
CA PHE A 19 5.37 11.30 -8.44
C PHE A 19 6.47 11.07 -7.42
N MET A 20 6.57 9.88 -6.84
CA MET A 20 7.65 9.51 -5.91
C MET A 20 9.02 9.46 -6.60
N GLY A 21 9.07 9.11 -7.88
CA GLY A 21 10.30 9.08 -8.69
C GLY A 21 10.66 7.71 -9.24
N VAL A 22 11.66 7.69 -10.13
CA VAL A 22 12.04 6.53 -10.95
C VAL A 22 12.35 5.25 -10.15
N ASN A 23 12.84 5.38 -8.93
CA ASN A 23 13.18 4.23 -8.08
C ASN A 23 11.96 3.50 -7.49
N TYR A 24 10.76 4.05 -7.64
CA TYR A 24 9.55 3.53 -7.02
C TYR A 24 8.61 2.86 -8.01
N ILE A 25 8.80 3.10 -9.32
CA ILE A 25 7.94 2.62 -10.40
C ILE A 25 8.19 1.15 -10.75
N GLY A 26 7.24 0.53 -11.45
CA GLY A 26 7.33 -0.79 -12.03
C GLY A 26 6.08 -1.63 -11.83
N LEU A 27 5.79 -2.52 -12.77
CA LEU A 27 4.58 -3.34 -12.76
C LEU A 27 4.48 -4.24 -11.51
N ALA A 28 5.59 -4.79 -11.04
CA ALA A 28 5.62 -5.57 -9.79
C ALA A 28 5.18 -4.73 -8.58
N ALA A 29 5.66 -3.48 -8.47
CA ALA A 29 5.25 -2.57 -7.42
C ALA A 29 3.77 -2.18 -7.53
N GLU A 30 3.29 -1.89 -8.75
CA GLU A 30 1.88 -1.60 -8.99
C GLU A 30 0.98 -2.77 -8.59
N ARG A 31 1.30 -3.99 -9.06
CA ARG A 31 0.56 -5.20 -8.73
C ARG A 31 0.56 -5.50 -7.23
N LEU A 32 1.72 -5.37 -6.58
CA LEU A 32 1.82 -5.58 -5.13
C LEU A 32 0.95 -4.57 -4.35
N LEU A 33 0.99 -3.29 -4.71
CA LEU A 33 0.21 -2.26 -4.03
C LEU A 33 -1.29 -2.41 -4.25
N VAL A 34 -1.73 -2.69 -5.48
CA VAL A 34 -3.15 -2.97 -5.75
C VAL A 34 -3.58 -4.25 -5.02
N GLY A 35 -2.76 -5.29 -5.05
CA GLY A 35 -3.03 -6.55 -4.35
C GLY A 35 -3.15 -6.38 -2.83
N THR A 36 -2.25 -5.59 -2.25
CA THR A 36 -2.31 -5.23 -0.82
C THR A 36 -3.63 -4.54 -0.49
N MET A 37 -4.00 -3.50 -1.23
CA MET A 37 -5.26 -2.78 -1.03
C MET A 37 -6.49 -3.69 -1.14
N LEU A 38 -6.52 -4.57 -2.16
CA LEU A 38 -7.61 -5.53 -2.33
C LEU A 38 -7.69 -6.53 -1.16
N THR A 39 -6.54 -6.93 -0.63
CA THR A 39 -6.46 -7.89 0.47
C THR A 39 -6.84 -7.26 1.81
N GLU A 40 -6.31 -6.08 2.11
CA GLU A 40 -6.48 -5.39 3.39
C GLU A 40 -7.89 -4.81 3.56
N SER A 41 -8.40 -4.10 2.56
CA SER A 41 -9.68 -3.37 2.66
C SER A 41 -10.71 -3.71 1.58
N GLY A 42 -10.31 -4.46 0.56
CA GLY A 42 -11.12 -4.66 -0.63
C GLY A 42 -11.33 -3.36 -1.43
N GLY A 43 -10.55 -2.31 -1.15
CA GLY A 43 -10.75 -0.98 -1.73
C GLY A 43 -12.03 -0.27 -1.24
N ARG A 44 -12.56 -0.65 -0.07
CA ARG A 44 -13.86 -0.19 0.44
C ARG A 44 -13.83 0.33 1.87
N PHE A 45 -12.98 -0.24 2.72
CA PHE A 45 -12.98 0.07 4.14
C PHE A 45 -11.87 1.06 4.47
N ILE A 46 -12.23 2.12 5.18
CA ILE A 46 -11.31 3.17 5.65
C ILE A 46 -10.70 2.74 6.99
N ASP A 47 -11.45 2.04 7.80
CA ASP A 47 -11.02 1.53 9.11
C ASP A 47 -10.93 0.00 9.09
N GLN A 48 -10.10 -0.54 9.97
CA GLN A 48 -9.92 -1.97 10.11
C GLN A 48 -11.19 -2.62 10.65
N LYS A 49 -11.78 -3.52 9.86
CA LYS A 49 -12.94 -4.29 10.26
C LYS A 49 -12.56 -5.27 11.37
N GLN A 50 -12.97 -4.99 12.60
CA GLN A 50 -12.82 -5.90 13.72
C GLN A 50 -13.99 -6.88 13.82
N LYS A 51 -13.79 -7.97 14.57
CA LYS A 51 -14.85 -8.98 14.81
C LYS A 51 -16.05 -8.40 15.56
N ASP A 52 -15.80 -7.37 16.38
CA ASP A 52 -16.82 -6.62 17.09
C ASP A 52 -17.08 -5.34 16.30
N ASN A 53 -18.28 -5.21 15.74
CA ASN A 53 -18.62 -4.16 14.76
C ASN A 53 -18.59 -2.72 15.32
N ASP A 54 -18.46 -2.56 16.64
CA ASP A 54 -18.51 -1.26 17.32
C ASP A 54 -17.13 -0.72 17.71
N VAL A 55 -16.04 -1.43 17.44
CA VAL A 55 -14.68 -1.01 17.79
C VAL A 55 -13.89 -0.73 16.53
N LEU A 56 -13.42 0.53 16.38
CA LEU A 56 -12.49 0.92 15.32
C LEU A 56 -11.13 0.26 15.54
N GLY A 57 -10.53 -0.23 14.46
CA GLY A 57 -9.20 -0.83 14.52
C GLY A 57 -8.07 0.21 14.50
N PRO A 58 -6.83 -0.21 14.80
CA PRO A 58 -5.68 0.70 14.81
C PRO A 58 -5.19 1.09 13.41
N ALA A 59 -5.61 0.36 12.36
CA ALA A 59 -5.15 0.57 10.99
C ALA A 59 -6.14 1.40 10.18
N VAL A 60 -5.64 2.34 9.38
CA VAL A 60 -6.43 3.33 8.66
C VAL A 60 -6.08 3.38 7.18
N GLY A 61 -7.08 3.71 6.36
CA GLY A 61 -6.94 3.90 4.92
C GLY A 61 -7.07 2.61 4.12
N LEU A 62 -7.10 2.73 2.80
CA LEU A 62 -7.30 1.58 1.92
C LEU A 62 -6.19 0.53 2.02
N TRP A 63 -4.99 0.92 2.41
CA TRP A 63 -3.85 0.03 2.67
C TRP A 63 -3.72 -0.39 4.13
N GLN A 64 -4.65 -0.01 5.00
CA GLN A 64 -4.74 -0.42 6.41
C GLN A 64 -3.39 -0.30 7.14
N MET A 65 -2.86 0.91 7.20
CA MET A 65 -1.60 1.19 7.89
C MET A 65 -1.83 1.61 9.33
N GLU A 66 -1.12 0.99 10.26
CA GLU A 66 -1.11 1.38 11.66
C GLU A 66 -0.22 2.60 11.91
N ARG A 67 -0.54 3.37 12.95
CA ARG A 67 0.20 4.58 13.34
C ARG A 67 1.69 4.31 13.55
N VAL A 68 2.04 3.21 14.22
CA VAL A 68 3.44 2.87 14.49
C VAL A 68 4.25 2.70 13.19
N THR A 69 3.67 2.07 12.17
CA THR A 69 4.32 1.91 10.86
C THR A 69 4.41 3.24 10.11
N HIS A 70 3.35 4.03 10.16
CA HIS A 70 3.33 5.37 9.57
C HIS A 70 4.42 6.27 10.15
N ASP A 71 4.49 6.35 11.47
CA ASP A 71 5.45 7.21 12.16
C ASP A 71 6.89 6.72 11.94
N ASP A 72 7.13 5.38 11.95
CA ASP A 72 8.43 4.79 11.62
C ASP A 72 8.89 5.12 10.19
N ASN A 73 7.98 5.16 9.21
CA ASN A 73 8.30 5.61 7.85
C ASN A 73 8.79 7.07 7.82
N TRP A 74 8.20 7.94 8.63
CA TRP A 74 8.65 9.32 8.74
C TRP A 74 9.98 9.44 9.48
N GLU A 75 10.07 8.86 10.65
CA GLU A 75 11.22 9.03 11.56
C GLU A 75 12.48 8.38 11.01
N ASN A 76 12.37 7.15 10.49
CA ASN A 76 13.52 6.33 10.12
C ASN A 76 13.78 6.22 8.61
N HIS A 77 12.98 6.89 7.76
CA HIS A 77 13.21 6.90 6.32
C HIS A 77 13.04 8.29 5.70
N LEU A 78 11.87 8.90 5.78
CA LEU A 78 11.59 10.17 5.12
C LEU A 78 12.46 11.31 5.65
N ASN A 79 12.67 11.39 6.96
CA ASN A 79 13.51 12.42 7.57
C ASN A 79 14.99 12.31 7.18
N HIS A 80 15.40 11.19 6.59
CA HIS A 80 16.76 10.96 6.10
C HIS A 80 16.90 11.00 4.57
N ASN A 81 15.81 11.31 3.85
CA ASN A 81 15.77 11.41 2.40
C ASN A 81 15.09 12.71 1.98
N VAL A 82 15.86 13.76 1.78
CA VAL A 82 15.36 15.13 1.56
C VAL A 82 14.43 15.22 0.34
N ASP A 83 14.78 14.61 -0.79
CA ASP A 83 13.98 14.66 -2.02
C ASP A 83 12.64 13.95 -1.84
N LEU A 84 12.67 12.72 -1.31
CA LEU A 84 11.44 11.98 -1.04
C LEU A 84 10.58 12.65 0.03
N HIS A 85 11.19 13.19 1.07
CA HIS A 85 10.48 13.96 2.11
C HIS A 85 9.69 15.12 1.51
N GLN A 86 10.31 15.90 0.62
CA GLN A 86 9.64 17.02 -0.05
C GLN A 86 8.47 16.54 -0.91
N ARG A 87 8.65 15.47 -1.69
CA ARG A 87 7.59 14.88 -2.52
C ARG A 87 6.41 14.41 -1.67
N ILE A 88 6.67 13.62 -0.65
CA ILE A 88 5.62 13.09 0.23
C ILE A 88 4.92 14.21 0.99
N SER A 89 5.66 15.20 1.47
CA SER A 89 5.06 16.41 2.10
C SER A 89 4.14 17.16 1.13
N GLY A 90 4.47 17.17 -0.17
CA GLY A 90 3.66 17.78 -1.21
C GLY A 90 2.31 17.08 -1.46
N LEU A 91 2.14 15.83 -1.02
CA LEU A 91 0.85 15.14 -1.08
C LEU A 91 -0.08 15.50 0.08
N LEU A 92 0.45 16.09 1.15
CA LEU A 92 -0.32 16.39 2.36
C LEU A 92 -1.10 17.69 2.21
N SER A 93 -2.31 17.69 2.76
CA SER A 93 -3.12 18.88 3.01
C SER A 93 -2.78 19.47 4.38
N PRO A 94 -3.10 20.75 4.65
CA PRO A 94 -2.92 21.35 5.98
C PRO A 94 -3.72 20.64 7.08
N TRP A 95 -4.81 20.00 6.73
CA TRP A 95 -5.73 19.29 7.63
C TRP A 95 -6.36 18.09 6.91
N PRO A 96 -6.66 16.99 7.60
CA PRO A 96 -6.36 16.65 9.01
C PRO A 96 -4.87 16.37 9.26
N PRO A 97 -4.45 16.04 10.51
CA PRO A 97 -3.06 15.62 10.79
C PRO A 97 -2.60 14.46 9.91
N LYS A 98 -1.29 14.32 9.72
CA LYS A 98 -0.69 13.40 8.71
C LYS A 98 -1.27 11.98 8.73
N PHE A 99 -1.35 11.36 9.90
CA PHE A 99 -1.83 9.98 9.99
C PHE A 99 -3.29 9.84 9.58
N GLU A 100 -4.13 10.75 10.00
CA GLU A 100 -5.56 10.76 9.69
C GLU A 100 -5.83 10.98 8.18
N GLN A 101 -4.88 11.58 7.46
CA GLN A 101 -4.97 11.72 6.01
C GLN A 101 -4.91 10.39 5.26
N LEU A 102 -4.40 9.32 5.88
CA LEU A 102 -4.48 7.97 5.29
C LEU A 102 -5.92 7.54 4.96
N ALA A 103 -6.90 8.06 5.70
CA ALA A 103 -8.32 7.72 5.51
C ALA A 103 -8.91 8.27 4.21
N GLY A 104 -8.52 9.45 3.77
CA GLY A 104 -9.15 10.15 2.64
C GLY A 104 -8.20 10.57 1.53
N ASN A 105 -6.90 10.54 1.76
CA ASN A 105 -5.88 10.89 0.78
C ASN A 105 -5.24 9.61 0.22
N ASN A 106 -5.81 9.08 -0.85
CA ASN A 106 -5.37 7.82 -1.43
C ASN A 106 -3.96 7.88 -2.03
N PHE A 107 -3.52 9.02 -2.55
CA PHE A 107 -2.15 9.19 -3.05
C PHE A 107 -1.15 9.09 -1.89
N TYR A 108 -1.43 9.78 -0.80
CA TYR A 108 -0.59 9.71 0.39
C TYR A 108 -0.57 8.32 1.02
N SER A 109 -1.74 7.68 1.15
CA SER A 109 -1.85 6.32 1.69
C SER A 109 -1.09 5.30 0.85
N CYS A 110 -1.20 5.39 -0.48
CA CYS A 110 -0.45 4.57 -1.43
C CYS A 110 1.07 4.78 -1.30
N ALA A 111 1.51 6.04 -1.25
CA ALA A 111 2.92 6.39 -1.09
C ALA A 111 3.51 5.82 0.21
N MET A 112 2.79 5.92 1.32
CA MET A 112 3.22 5.37 2.60
C MET A 112 3.31 3.83 2.57
N ALA A 113 2.39 3.15 1.89
CA ALA A 113 2.46 1.71 1.68
C ALA A 113 3.67 1.33 0.79
N ARG A 114 3.95 2.11 -0.27
CA ARG A 114 5.13 1.90 -1.12
C ARG A 114 6.44 2.07 -0.34
N ILE A 115 6.54 3.06 0.52
CA ILE A 115 7.71 3.29 1.38
C ILE A 115 7.95 2.09 2.29
N LYS A 116 6.91 1.54 2.92
CA LYS A 116 7.03 0.33 3.74
C LYS A 116 7.70 -0.81 2.98
N TYR A 117 7.29 -1.07 1.75
CA TYR A 117 7.91 -2.10 0.90
C TYR A 117 9.32 -1.70 0.42
N TYR A 118 9.53 -0.44 0.05
CA TYR A 118 10.81 0.02 -0.47
C TYR A 118 11.96 -0.10 0.55
N ARG A 119 11.65 -0.05 1.83
CA ARG A 119 12.61 -0.22 2.94
C ARG A 119 13.02 -1.68 3.16
N VAL A 120 12.35 -2.63 2.54
CA VAL A 120 12.72 -4.05 2.58
C VAL A 120 13.96 -4.25 1.72
N LYS A 121 14.94 -5.02 2.22
CA LYS A 121 16.21 -5.27 1.50
C LYS A 121 16.04 -6.24 0.34
N GLU A 122 15.12 -7.19 0.48
CA GLU A 122 14.82 -8.20 -0.53
C GLU A 122 14.13 -7.53 -1.72
N ALA A 123 14.59 -7.87 -2.93
CA ALA A 123 13.97 -7.39 -4.16
C ALA A 123 12.50 -7.82 -4.26
N LEU A 124 11.70 -7.02 -4.95
CA LEU A 124 10.33 -7.42 -5.28
C LEU A 124 10.35 -8.69 -6.13
N PRO A 125 9.39 -9.61 -5.93
CA PRO A 125 9.16 -10.73 -6.84
C PRO A 125 8.84 -10.23 -8.25
N ASP A 126 8.96 -11.12 -9.24
CA ASP A 126 8.53 -10.82 -10.59
C ASP A 126 7.05 -10.44 -10.63
N ALA A 127 6.70 -9.53 -11.54
CA ALA A 127 5.32 -9.05 -11.67
C ALA A 127 4.32 -10.20 -11.94
N ASP A 128 4.76 -11.24 -12.66
CA ASP A 128 3.93 -12.40 -13.02
C ASP A 128 3.91 -13.52 -11.97
N ASP A 129 4.66 -13.35 -10.88
CA ASP A 129 4.71 -14.33 -9.77
C ASP A 129 3.71 -13.95 -8.67
N LEU A 130 2.44 -14.35 -8.84
CA LEU A 130 1.39 -14.09 -7.85
C LEU A 130 1.68 -14.71 -6.48
N ASP A 131 2.24 -15.92 -6.45
CA ASP A 131 2.61 -16.60 -5.20
C ASP A 131 3.75 -15.87 -4.49
N GLY A 132 4.77 -15.45 -5.23
CA GLY A 132 5.86 -14.63 -4.71
C GLY A 132 5.36 -13.29 -4.15
N LEU A 133 4.49 -12.58 -4.87
CA LEU A 133 3.87 -11.34 -4.40
C LEU A 133 3.04 -11.57 -3.12
N ALA A 134 2.30 -12.66 -3.04
CA ALA A 134 1.52 -13.02 -1.86
C ALA A 134 2.40 -13.31 -0.63
N LYS A 135 3.49 -14.06 -0.82
CA LYS A 135 4.47 -14.34 0.22
C LYS A 135 5.21 -13.08 0.68
N TYR A 136 5.55 -12.19 -0.26
CA TYR A 136 6.18 -10.92 0.03
C TYR A 136 5.26 -10.00 0.86
N TRP A 137 3.98 -9.88 0.47
CA TRP A 137 2.97 -9.19 1.26
C TRP A 137 2.83 -9.79 2.66
N LYS A 138 2.72 -11.11 2.76
CA LYS A 138 2.56 -11.79 4.06
C LYS A 138 3.73 -11.52 4.99
N LEU A 139 4.95 -11.58 4.48
CA LEU A 139 6.17 -11.43 5.29
C LEU A 139 6.43 -9.98 5.69
N TYR A 140 6.23 -9.03 4.78
CA TYR A 140 6.71 -7.65 4.95
C TYR A 140 5.61 -6.62 5.20
N TYR A 141 4.37 -6.92 4.86
CA TYR A 141 3.25 -6.01 5.09
C TYR A 141 2.32 -6.49 6.20
N ASN A 142 1.71 -7.65 6.03
CA ASN A 142 0.81 -8.25 7.02
C ASN A 142 1.54 -8.74 8.27
N THR A 143 2.79 -9.13 8.13
CA THR A 143 3.67 -9.76 9.11
C THR A 143 3.30 -11.23 9.44
N PRO A 144 4.27 -12.06 9.89
CA PRO A 144 4.01 -13.46 10.24
C PRO A 144 2.93 -13.66 11.32
N LEU A 145 2.78 -12.68 12.23
CA LEU A 145 1.79 -12.71 13.31
C LEU A 145 0.42 -12.15 12.93
N GLY A 146 0.32 -11.50 11.76
CA GLY A 146 -0.94 -10.96 11.25
C GLY A 146 -1.93 -12.06 10.88
N ALA A 147 -3.22 -11.77 10.93
CA ALA A 147 -4.30 -12.73 10.70
C ALA A 147 -4.46 -13.16 9.22
N GLY A 148 -4.02 -12.33 8.26
CA GLY A 148 -4.12 -12.65 6.83
C GLY A 148 -3.20 -13.79 6.39
N THR A 149 -3.61 -14.56 5.40
CA THR A 149 -2.85 -15.67 4.85
C THR A 149 -2.39 -15.42 3.41
N VAL A 150 -1.40 -16.19 2.93
CA VAL A 150 -0.97 -16.16 1.51
C VAL A 150 -2.16 -16.48 0.60
N GLU A 151 -3.00 -17.44 0.97
CA GLU A 151 -4.20 -17.82 0.24
C GLU A 151 -5.23 -16.69 0.17
N ASP A 152 -5.37 -15.89 1.23
CA ASP A 152 -6.22 -14.69 1.22
C ASP A 152 -5.75 -13.70 0.15
N PHE A 153 -4.44 -13.41 0.10
CA PHE A 153 -3.89 -12.54 -0.93
C PHE A 153 -4.10 -13.13 -2.33
N MET A 154 -3.73 -14.39 -2.55
CA MET A 154 -3.86 -15.04 -3.86
C MET A 154 -5.31 -15.04 -4.36
N THR A 155 -6.28 -15.18 -3.47
CA THR A 155 -7.70 -15.16 -3.81
C THR A 155 -8.21 -13.75 -4.10
N LYS A 156 -7.96 -12.81 -3.19
CA LYS A 156 -8.48 -11.43 -3.27
C LYS A 156 -7.74 -10.60 -4.31
N ALA A 157 -6.44 -10.80 -4.44
CA ALA A 157 -5.57 -10.05 -5.35
C ALA A 157 -5.44 -10.67 -6.74
N LYS A 158 -6.02 -11.84 -7.02
CA LYS A 158 -5.99 -12.47 -8.34
C LYS A 158 -6.19 -11.51 -9.53
N PRO A 159 -7.06 -10.50 -9.44
CA PRO A 159 -7.26 -9.54 -10.53
C PRO A 159 -6.02 -8.73 -10.92
N ILE A 160 -4.99 -8.62 -10.05
CA ILE A 160 -3.77 -7.88 -10.38
C ILE A 160 -3.00 -8.48 -11.55
N MET A 161 -3.17 -9.79 -11.80
CA MET A 161 -2.51 -10.46 -12.92
C MET A 161 -2.96 -9.98 -14.31
N ASN A 162 -4.07 -9.24 -14.37
CA ASN A 162 -4.57 -8.60 -15.59
C ASN A 162 -4.13 -7.14 -15.75
N LEU A 163 -3.33 -6.62 -14.81
CA LEU A 163 -2.78 -5.27 -14.89
C LEU A 163 -1.59 -5.26 -15.88
N THR A 164 -1.45 -4.19 -16.64
CA THR A 164 -0.41 -4.03 -17.68
C THR A 164 0.35 -2.72 -17.50
N GLU A 165 1.48 -2.60 -18.17
CA GLU A 165 2.27 -1.36 -18.22
C GLU A 165 1.61 -0.27 -19.07
N ASP A 166 0.71 -0.64 -19.95
CA ASP A 166 -0.01 0.27 -20.87
C ASP A 166 -1.16 1.04 -20.19
#